data_643c3d5876abc32fbd2bbc374b6e3072
#
_entry.id   643c3d5876abc32fbd2bbc374b6e3072
#
_cell.length_a   1.000
_cell.length_b   1.000
_cell.length_c   1.000
_cell.angle_alpha   90.00
_cell.angle_beta   90.00
_cell.angle_gamma   90.00
#
_symmetry.space_group_name_H-M   'P 1'
#
loop_
_entity.id
_entity.type
_entity.pdbx_description
1 polymer ?
#
loop_
_entity_poly.entity_id
_entity_poly.type
_entity_poly.pdbx_seq_one_letter_code
_entity_poly.pdbx_strand_id
1 'polypeptide(L)'
;MCSSSRESIMYQSAIFSQDLKRVLSLFSDVVTKPIIHESEVEEQRQTALYEINEIWSKPEMILPEILHTVAYEGNTLGNPLLCPPESLESMTPDLIRTYMKTWYRPERMVIAACGAEHDRVVELAAQYFGDLPASAPTDNLDSVMTHTEAIKRQFEQAQERNGSPLSSSVNNSQGGKTVKGLVKTIFDDMKKKKIVEDTPYSIATKPASYTGGHSFLEAGAESPLTHVYLAFEGLSIDDPDIYALTTLQILLGGGGSFSAGGPGKGMYSRLFTHVLNQHYWVESCQAFNHCYTDSGLFGIAGSCQPEYANALLEVMCRELDLVSRNDVSRFSVTESELNRAKNQLKSSLLMNLESRMVQLEDLGRQVQVHGKKTGIDEMLSKIDKVDVKELRRVASRVVRGAVRMSSGGTGKATVVVQGNLQGLGDVNATIEKYGLGSGN
;
A
#
# COMPACT_ATOMS: atom_id res chain seq x y z
N MET A 1 -15.66 5.94 12.94
CA MET A 1 -14.29 5.97 12.37
C MET A 1 -14.38 5.79 10.86
N CYS A 2 -13.63 6.56 10.10
CA CYS A 2 -13.51 6.40 8.65
C CYS A 2 -12.02 6.20 8.33
N SER A 3 -11.72 5.29 7.43
CA SER A 3 -10.36 5.05 6.94
C SER A 3 -10.37 4.84 5.43
N SER A 4 -9.32 5.26 4.76
CA SER A 4 -9.13 5.07 3.33
C SER A 4 -7.86 4.30 3.05
N SER A 5 -7.90 3.49 2.00
CA SER A 5 -6.77 2.75 1.45
C SER A 5 -6.69 2.97 -0.05
N ARG A 6 -5.77 2.30 -0.74
CA ARG A 6 -5.66 2.40 -2.20
C ARG A 6 -6.86 1.84 -2.95
N GLU A 7 -7.60 0.91 -2.34
CA GLU A 7 -8.70 0.20 -3.02
C GLU A 7 -10.06 0.41 -2.37
N SER A 8 -10.13 0.98 -1.15
CA SER A 8 -11.40 1.10 -0.43
C SER A 8 -11.44 2.26 0.55
N ILE A 9 -12.65 2.74 0.79
CA ILE A 9 -12.98 3.64 1.90
C ILE A 9 -13.91 2.85 2.82
N MET A 10 -13.60 2.83 4.11
CA MET A 10 -14.32 2.06 5.10
C MET A 10 -14.87 2.97 6.21
N TYR A 11 -16.18 2.88 6.43
CA TYR A 11 -16.88 3.47 7.57
C TYR A 11 -17.19 2.37 8.57
N GLN A 12 -16.69 2.47 9.78
CA GLN A 12 -16.86 1.42 10.79
C GLN A 12 -17.21 1.98 12.16
N SER A 13 -17.96 1.20 12.93
CA SER A 13 -18.35 1.55 14.29
C SER A 13 -18.56 0.29 15.14
N ALA A 14 -18.20 0.35 16.42
CA ALA A 14 -18.58 -0.62 17.42
C ALA A 14 -19.74 -0.04 18.26
N ILE A 15 -20.82 -0.80 18.37
CA ILE A 15 -22.07 -0.34 18.99
C ILE A 15 -22.72 -1.44 19.83
N PHE A 16 -23.68 -1.07 20.66
CA PHE A 16 -24.58 -2.05 21.26
C PHE A 16 -25.59 -2.58 20.22
N SER A 17 -25.96 -3.84 20.30
CA SER A 17 -26.86 -4.48 19.31
C SER A 17 -28.21 -3.76 19.17
N GLN A 18 -28.71 -3.16 20.25
CA GLN A 18 -29.96 -2.37 20.23
C GLN A 18 -29.88 -1.09 19.36
N ASP A 19 -28.68 -0.56 19.14
CA ASP A 19 -28.44 0.68 18.40
C ASP A 19 -28.20 0.45 16.89
N LEU A 20 -28.24 -0.80 16.42
CA LEU A 20 -27.95 -1.18 15.02
C LEU A 20 -28.77 -0.34 14.02
N LYS A 21 -30.07 -0.20 14.25
CA LYS A 21 -30.94 0.60 13.39
C LYS A 21 -30.50 2.05 13.31
N ARG A 22 -30.14 2.65 14.46
CA ARG A 22 -29.71 4.05 14.54
C ARG A 22 -28.41 4.29 13.81
N VAL A 23 -27.44 3.39 13.93
CA VAL A 23 -26.13 3.52 13.30
C VAL A 23 -26.20 3.28 11.79
N LEU A 24 -27.00 2.30 11.32
CA LEU A 24 -27.20 2.13 9.87
C LEU A 24 -27.91 3.33 9.24
N SER A 25 -28.87 3.97 9.94
CA SER A 25 -29.45 5.24 9.49
C SER A 25 -28.38 6.34 9.39
N LEU A 26 -27.53 6.48 10.42
CA LEU A 26 -26.45 7.47 10.41
C LEU A 26 -25.45 7.23 9.27
N PHE A 27 -25.05 5.98 9.06
CA PHE A 27 -24.15 5.64 7.94
C PHE A 27 -24.79 5.93 6.59
N SER A 28 -26.09 5.66 6.44
CA SER A 28 -26.82 6.03 5.23
C SER A 28 -26.77 7.54 4.99
N ASP A 29 -27.06 8.35 6.00
CA ASP A 29 -27.02 9.81 5.86
C ASP A 29 -25.62 10.31 5.49
N VAL A 30 -24.57 9.82 6.16
CA VAL A 30 -23.19 10.21 5.90
C VAL A 30 -22.74 9.83 4.49
N VAL A 31 -23.12 8.64 4.03
CA VAL A 31 -22.65 8.09 2.75
C VAL A 31 -23.48 8.60 1.57
N THR A 32 -24.80 8.83 1.76
CA THR A 32 -25.70 9.16 0.65
C THR A 32 -26.07 10.63 0.57
N LYS A 33 -26.13 11.34 1.70
CA LYS A 33 -26.63 12.73 1.79
C LYS A 33 -25.79 13.61 2.70
N PRO A 34 -24.45 13.61 2.60
CA PRO A 34 -23.64 14.44 3.48
C PRO A 34 -23.91 15.93 3.22
N ILE A 35 -23.96 16.68 4.31
CA ILE A 35 -24.00 18.15 4.25
C ILE A 35 -22.52 18.58 4.22
N ILE A 36 -22.05 19.07 3.09
CA ILE A 36 -20.65 19.49 2.91
C ILE A 36 -20.66 21.01 2.84
N HIS A 37 -20.36 21.67 3.97
CA HIS A 37 -20.26 23.12 4.05
C HIS A 37 -18.85 23.58 3.63
N GLU A 38 -18.76 24.75 3.01
CA GLU A 38 -17.50 25.34 2.58
C GLU A 38 -16.56 25.62 3.76
N SER A 39 -17.12 26.08 4.89
CA SER A 39 -16.36 26.30 6.12
C SER A 39 -15.73 25.04 6.69
N GLU A 40 -16.44 23.90 6.61
CA GLU A 40 -15.92 22.61 7.06
C GLU A 40 -14.81 22.10 6.14
N VAL A 41 -14.93 22.30 4.83
CA VAL A 41 -13.90 21.95 3.85
C VAL A 41 -12.63 22.77 4.09
N GLU A 42 -12.75 24.06 4.38
CA GLU A 42 -11.63 24.93 4.71
C GLU A 42 -10.92 24.51 6.00
N GLU A 43 -11.69 24.20 7.05
CA GLU A 43 -11.12 23.71 8.31
C GLU A 43 -10.40 22.37 8.14
N GLN A 44 -11.01 21.43 7.41
CA GLN A 44 -10.41 20.12 7.13
C GLN A 44 -9.17 20.23 6.22
N ARG A 45 -9.11 21.23 5.35
CA ARG A 45 -7.92 21.48 4.51
C ARG A 45 -6.70 21.80 5.37
N GLN A 46 -6.85 22.62 6.44
CA GLN A 46 -5.76 22.93 7.36
C GLN A 46 -5.31 21.69 8.14
N THR A 47 -6.27 20.88 8.59
CA THR A 47 -5.98 19.61 9.25
C THR A 47 -5.20 18.66 8.35
N ALA A 48 -5.63 18.50 7.09
CA ALA A 48 -4.97 17.65 6.11
C ALA A 48 -3.55 18.14 5.78
N LEU A 49 -3.32 19.44 5.67
CA LEU A 49 -1.98 20.01 5.48
C LEU A 49 -1.05 19.70 6.67
N TYR A 50 -1.56 19.79 7.88
CA TYR A 50 -0.81 19.41 9.07
C TYR A 50 -0.45 17.92 9.07
N GLU A 51 -1.41 17.03 8.80
CA GLU A 51 -1.20 15.58 8.72
C GLU A 51 -0.17 15.22 7.63
N ILE A 52 -0.25 15.84 6.47
CA ILE A 52 0.70 15.64 5.36
C ILE A 52 2.11 16.02 5.82
N ASN A 53 2.30 17.16 6.46
CA ASN A 53 3.60 17.59 6.96
C ASN A 53 4.16 16.64 8.02
N GLU A 54 3.31 16.15 8.94
CA GLU A 54 3.69 15.16 9.93
C GLU A 54 4.16 13.83 9.31
N ILE A 55 3.45 13.34 8.30
CA ILE A 55 3.81 12.12 7.59
C ILE A 55 5.13 12.29 6.84
N TRP A 56 5.34 13.44 6.19
CA TRP A 56 6.58 13.74 5.49
C TRP A 56 7.80 13.83 6.42
N SER A 57 7.60 14.16 7.69
CA SER A 57 8.67 14.21 8.70
C SER A 57 9.13 12.83 9.17
N LYS A 58 8.37 11.75 8.87
CA LYS A 58 8.59 10.39 9.37
C LYS A 58 8.93 9.44 8.24
N PRO A 59 10.21 9.08 8.06
CA PRO A 59 10.64 8.18 6.98
C PRO A 59 9.84 6.87 6.90
N GLU A 60 9.54 6.26 8.02
CA GLU A 60 8.80 5.00 8.10
C GLU A 60 7.34 5.11 7.60
N MET A 61 6.78 6.32 7.57
CA MET A 61 5.43 6.56 7.06
C MET A 61 5.42 6.97 5.59
N ILE A 62 6.37 7.80 5.16
CA ILE A 62 6.38 8.34 3.81
C ILE A 62 7.05 7.41 2.78
N LEU A 63 8.07 6.64 3.19
CA LEU A 63 8.81 5.79 2.25
C LEU A 63 7.96 4.67 1.64
N PRO A 64 7.01 4.02 2.35
CA PRO A 64 6.06 3.12 1.72
C PRO A 64 5.22 3.78 0.62
N GLU A 65 4.83 5.05 0.79
CA GLU A 65 4.08 5.80 -0.24
C GLU A 65 4.94 6.08 -1.47
N ILE A 66 6.18 6.54 -1.26
CA ILE A 66 7.15 6.77 -2.34
C ILE A 66 7.47 5.46 -3.07
N LEU A 67 7.59 4.36 -2.32
CA LEU A 67 7.81 3.04 -2.89
C LEU A 67 6.72 2.66 -3.89
N HIS A 68 5.44 2.89 -3.55
CA HIS A 68 4.33 2.63 -4.46
C HIS A 68 4.39 3.52 -5.70
N THR A 69 4.66 4.81 -5.52
CA THR A 69 4.78 5.76 -6.63
C THR A 69 5.87 5.34 -7.63
N VAL A 70 7.00 4.83 -7.14
CA VAL A 70 8.11 4.35 -7.97
C VAL A 70 7.79 2.98 -8.60
N ALA A 71 7.20 2.08 -7.82
CA ALA A 71 6.88 0.72 -8.26
C ALA A 71 5.80 0.68 -9.35
N TYR A 72 4.88 1.63 -9.35
CA TYR A 72 3.76 1.74 -10.29
C TYR A 72 3.73 3.11 -10.96
N GLU A 73 4.85 3.55 -11.51
CA GLU A 73 5.02 4.89 -12.04
C GLU A 73 3.95 5.25 -13.10
N GLY A 74 3.19 6.31 -12.80
CA GLY A 74 2.18 6.88 -13.71
C GLY A 74 0.94 6.02 -13.92
N ASN A 75 0.64 5.09 -13.00
CA ASN A 75 -0.59 4.29 -13.05
C ASN A 75 -1.20 4.06 -11.65
N THR A 76 -2.28 3.33 -11.58
CA THR A 76 -3.25 3.19 -10.49
C THR A 76 -2.66 3.11 -9.07
N LEU A 77 -1.93 2.04 -8.74
CA LEU A 77 -1.35 1.84 -7.41
C LEU A 77 -0.21 2.81 -7.09
N GLY A 78 0.34 3.47 -8.10
CA GLY A 78 1.35 4.52 -7.94
C GLY A 78 0.79 5.89 -7.56
N ASN A 79 -0.54 6.07 -7.62
CA ASN A 79 -1.15 7.31 -7.17
C ASN A 79 -0.96 7.44 -5.65
N PRO A 80 -0.49 8.60 -5.15
CA PRO A 80 -0.29 8.78 -3.72
C PRO A 80 -1.61 8.80 -2.95
N LEU A 81 -1.62 8.22 -1.75
CA LEU A 81 -2.74 8.34 -0.81
C LEU A 81 -2.81 9.74 -0.17
N LEU A 82 -1.66 10.38 -0.03
CA LEU A 82 -1.59 11.75 0.45
C LEU A 82 -1.92 12.71 -0.68
N CYS A 83 -2.91 13.56 -0.45
CA CYS A 83 -3.28 14.61 -1.40
C CYS A 83 -2.12 15.58 -1.63
N PRO A 84 -1.72 15.86 -2.87
CA PRO A 84 -0.75 16.93 -3.14
C PRO A 84 -1.26 18.26 -2.60
N PRO A 85 -0.41 19.09 -1.96
CA PRO A 85 -0.84 20.38 -1.40
C PRO A 85 -1.56 21.27 -2.42
N GLU A 86 -1.10 21.29 -3.67
CA GLU A 86 -1.72 22.07 -4.74
C GLU A 86 -3.13 21.58 -5.10
N SER A 87 -3.34 20.25 -5.04
CA SER A 87 -4.66 19.65 -5.26
C SER A 87 -5.58 19.92 -4.07
N LEU A 88 -5.02 19.93 -2.86
CA LEU A 88 -5.78 20.21 -1.64
C LEU A 88 -6.29 21.65 -1.63
N GLU A 89 -5.51 22.62 -2.10
CA GLU A 89 -5.93 24.01 -2.23
C GLU A 89 -7.13 24.18 -3.19
N SER A 90 -7.23 23.34 -4.20
CA SER A 90 -8.32 23.35 -5.18
C SER A 90 -9.57 22.57 -4.76
N MET A 91 -9.55 21.91 -3.60
CA MET A 91 -10.67 21.11 -3.11
C MET A 91 -11.88 22.00 -2.75
N THR A 92 -13.01 21.73 -3.37
CA THR A 92 -14.28 22.45 -3.13
C THR A 92 -15.40 21.48 -2.73
N PRO A 93 -16.46 21.94 -2.05
CA PRO A 93 -17.64 21.13 -1.77
C PRO A 93 -18.22 20.44 -3.01
N ASP A 94 -18.25 21.12 -4.14
CA ASP A 94 -18.83 20.59 -5.38
C ASP A 94 -17.93 19.49 -5.99
N LEU A 95 -16.61 19.63 -5.87
CA LEU A 95 -15.67 18.58 -6.28
C LEU A 95 -15.86 17.32 -5.42
N ILE A 96 -16.00 17.47 -4.10
CA ILE A 96 -16.26 16.36 -3.18
C ILE A 96 -17.60 15.69 -3.51
N ARG A 97 -18.68 16.45 -3.73
CA ARG A 97 -19.99 15.90 -4.14
C ARG A 97 -19.89 15.15 -5.46
N THR A 98 -19.14 15.68 -6.41
CA THR A 98 -18.92 15.05 -7.72
C THR A 98 -18.18 13.73 -7.57
N TYR A 99 -17.12 13.69 -6.75
CA TYR A 99 -16.41 12.46 -6.41
C TYR A 99 -17.34 11.42 -5.79
N MET A 100 -18.11 11.80 -4.77
CA MET A 100 -19.05 10.90 -4.12
C MET A 100 -20.10 10.37 -5.10
N LYS A 101 -20.69 11.24 -5.93
CA LYS A 101 -21.66 10.83 -6.94
C LYS A 101 -21.08 9.82 -7.94
N THR A 102 -19.81 9.90 -8.25
CA THR A 102 -19.12 9.00 -9.17
C THR A 102 -18.77 7.66 -8.52
N TRP A 103 -18.26 7.68 -7.30
CA TRP A 103 -17.64 6.51 -6.68
C TRP A 103 -18.51 5.81 -5.64
N TYR A 104 -19.44 6.51 -4.99
CA TYR A 104 -20.33 5.97 -3.96
C TYR A 104 -21.59 5.38 -4.61
N ARG A 105 -21.41 4.22 -5.24
CA ARG A 105 -22.46 3.49 -5.98
C ARG A 105 -22.79 2.18 -5.29
N PRO A 106 -24.06 1.74 -5.28
CA PRO A 106 -24.49 0.52 -4.57
C PRO A 106 -23.72 -0.71 -5.02
N GLU A 107 -23.39 -0.86 -6.29
CA GLU A 107 -22.60 -1.98 -6.83
C GLU A 107 -21.16 -2.04 -6.35
N ARG A 108 -20.68 -0.98 -5.68
CA ARG A 108 -19.34 -0.88 -5.08
C ARG A 108 -19.38 -0.92 -3.57
N MET A 109 -20.55 -1.05 -2.96
CA MET A 109 -20.73 -1.00 -1.52
C MET A 109 -20.86 -2.40 -0.94
N VAL A 110 -20.22 -2.64 0.17
CA VAL A 110 -20.39 -3.85 0.99
C VAL A 110 -20.79 -3.41 2.38
N ILE A 111 -21.88 -3.97 2.89
CA ILE A 111 -22.31 -3.79 4.27
C ILE A 111 -21.96 -5.06 5.02
N ALA A 112 -21.07 -4.96 6.02
CA ALA A 112 -20.69 -6.04 6.87
C ALA A 112 -21.12 -5.78 8.32
N ALA A 113 -21.57 -6.81 9.02
CA ALA A 113 -21.92 -6.74 10.43
C ALA A 113 -21.47 -7.99 11.16
N CYS A 114 -20.95 -7.82 12.37
CA CYS A 114 -20.61 -8.90 13.28
C CYS A 114 -21.41 -8.79 14.58
N GLY A 115 -22.00 -9.89 15.02
CA GLY A 115 -22.78 -9.94 16.26
C GLY A 115 -24.23 -9.41 16.11
N ALA A 116 -24.78 -9.46 14.91
CA ALA A 116 -26.17 -9.13 14.61
C ALA A 116 -26.83 -10.25 13.80
N GLU A 117 -28.15 -10.37 13.92
CA GLU A 117 -28.97 -11.29 13.12
C GLU A 117 -28.92 -10.90 11.65
N HIS A 118 -28.60 -11.86 10.76
CA HIS A 118 -28.40 -11.61 9.33
C HIS A 118 -29.61 -10.98 8.68
N ASP A 119 -30.80 -11.57 8.86
CA ASP A 119 -32.03 -11.09 8.22
C ASP A 119 -32.37 -9.67 8.65
N ARG A 120 -32.08 -9.34 9.91
CA ARG A 120 -32.26 -7.97 10.42
C ARG A 120 -31.30 -6.97 9.78
N VAL A 121 -30.05 -7.36 9.53
CA VAL A 121 -29.09 -6.51 8.81
C VAL A 121 -29.54 -6.30 7.38
N VAL A 122 -29.98 -7.35 6.69
CA VAL A 122 -30.49 -7.29 5.31
C VAL A 122 -31.72 -6.37 5.21
N GLU A 123 -32.69 -6.51 6.13
CA GLU A 123 -33.88 -5.65 6.18
C GLU A 123 -33.49 -4.16 6.33
N LEU A 124 -32.59 -3.85 7.27
CA LEU A 124 -32.16 -2.49 7.51
C LEU A 124 -31.30 -1.94 6.37
N ALA A 125 -30.46 -2.77 5.76
CA ALA A 125 -29.69 -2.40 4.58
C ALA A 125 -30.62 -2.05 3.41
N ALA A 126 -31.64 -2.86 3.14
CA ALA A 126 -32.65 -2.57 2.13
C ALA A 126 -33.43 -1.29 2.46
N GLN A 127 -33.79 -1.06 3.73
CA GLN A 127 -34.50 0.13 4.16
C GLN A 127 -33.71 1.44 3.94
N TYR A 128 -32.39 1.43 4.21
CA TYR A 128 -31.58 2.65 4.23
C TYR A 128 -30.73 2.86 2.97
N PHE A 129 -30.44 1.82 2.21
CA PHE A 129 -29.58 1.88 1.03
C PHE A 129 -30.29 1.38 -0.25
N GLY A 130 -31.51 0.81 -0.13
CA GLY A 130 -32.20 0.18 -1.26
C GLY A 130 -32.62 1.15 -2.37
N ASP A 131 -32.82 2.44 -2.06
CA ASP A 131 -33.20 3.47 -3.02
C ASP A 131 -32.03 4.13 -3.75
N LEU A 132 -30.78 3.68 -3.49
CA LEU A 132 -29.62 4.20 -4.18
C LEU A 132 -29.68 3.85 -5.68
N PRO A 133 -29.48 4.84 -6.58
CA PRO A 133 -29.49 4.58 -8.00
C PRO A 133 -28.31 3.71 -8.38
N ALA A 134 -28.57 2.51 -8.88
CA ALA A 134 -27.55 1.69 -9.52
C ALA A 134 -27.04 2.40 -10.78
N SER A 135 -25.78 2.17 -11.15
CA SER A 135 -25.27 2.59 -12.44
C SER A 135 -26.08 1.91 -13.52
N ALA A 136 -26.65 2.67 -14.46
CA ALA A 136 -27.27 2.05 -15.62
C ALA A 136 -26.19 1.26 -16.39
N PRO A 137 -26.51 0.09 -16.95
CA PRO A 137 -25.57 -0.70 -17.78
C PRO A 137 -25.03 0.08 -18.98
N THR A 138 -25.68 1.17 -19.30
CA THR A 138 -25.36 2.16 -20.32
C THR A 138 -25.48 3.57 -19.75
N ASP A 139 -24.86 3.87 -18.63
CA ASP A 139 -24.60 5.28 -18.35
C ASP A 139 -23.72 5.73 -19.51
N ASN A 140 -24.38 6.44 -20.43
CA ASN A 140 -23.79 6.88 -21.67
C ASN A 140 -22.38 7.35 -21.38
N LEU A 141 -21.39 6.76 -22.05
CA LEU A 141 -20.02 7.23 -22.02
C LEU A 141 -19.97 8.77 -22.08
N ASP A 142 -20.90 9.38 -22.80
CA ASP A 142 -21.03 10.83 -22.97
C ASP A 142 -21.41 11.57 -21.66
N SER A 143 -22.23 11.01 -20.77
CA SER A 143 -22.57 11.67 -19.50
C SER A 143 -21.44 11.54 -18.47
N VAL A 144 -20.65 10.47 -18.56
CA VAL A 144 -19.48 10.24 -17.74
C VAL A 144 -18.29 11.06 -18.25
N MET A 145 -18.17 11.21 -19.58
CA MET A 145 -17.21 12.10 -20.23
C MET A 145 -17.41 13.56 -19.81
N THR A 146 -18.64 14.05 -19.85
CA THR A 146 -18.97 15.42 -19.38
C THR A 146 -18.65 15.63 -17.90
N HIS A 147 -18.73 14.59 -17.09
CA HIS A 147 -18.43 14.69 -15.66
C HIS A 147 -16.92 14.76 -15.39
N THR A 148 -16.14 13.92 -16.07
CA THR A 148 -14.66 13.95 -16.02
C THR A 148 -14.12 15.26 -16.60
N GLU A 149 -14.71 15.77 -17.68
CA GLU A 149 -14.39 17.09 -18.23
C GLU A 149 -14.77 18.22 -17.28
N ALA A 150 -15.88 18.12 -16.56
CA ALA A 150 -16.28 19.11 -15.56
C ALA A 150 -15.31 19.17 -14.38
N ILE A 151 -14.87 18.00 -13.88
CA ILE A 151 -13.81 17.91 -12.86
C ILE A 151 -12.51 18.53 -13.40
N LYS A 152 -12.10 18.16 -14.60
CA LYS A 152 -10.90 18.70 -15.24
C LYS A 152 -10.95 20.20 -15.42
N ARG A 153 -12.07 20.74 -15.92
CA ARG A 153 -12.30 22.19 -16.08
C ARG A 153 -12.32 22.92 -14.74
N GLN A 154 -12.89 22.32 -13.68
CA GLN A 154 -12.87 22.90 -12.34
C GLN A 154 -11.43 22.95 -11.77
N PHE A 155 -10.63 21.91 -12.00
CA PHE A 155 -9.22 21.93 -11.65
C PHE A 155 -8.41 22.98 -12.43
N GLU A 156 -8.64 23.08 -13.73
CA GLU A 156 -8.00 24.09 -14.60
C GLU A 156 -8.41 25.52 -14.19
N GLN A 157 -9.70 25.76 -13.91
CA GLN A 157 -10.19 27.06 -13.46
C GLN A 157 -9.73 27.44 -12.04
N ALA A 158 -9.58 26.46 -11.14
CA ALA A 158 -9.03 26.70 -9.81
C ALA A 158 -7.54 27.08 -9.90
N GLN A 159 -6.78 26.45 -10.80
CA GLN A 159 -5.40 26.83 -11.07
C GLN A 159 -5.25 28.23 -11.71
N GLU A 160 -6.20 28.62 -12.57
CA GLU A 160 -6.23 29.97 -13.17
C GLU A 160 -6.63 31.07 -12.17
N ARG A 161 -7.53 30.76 -11.22
CA ARG A 161 -7.95 31.73 -10.18
C ARG A 161 -6.85 31.97 -9.13
N ASN A 162 -6.03 30.96 -8.83
CA ASN A 162 -4.91 31.06 -7.89
C ASN A 162 -3.60 31.50 -8.57
N GLY A 163 -3.70 32.09 -9.73
CA GLY A 163 -2.56 32.61 -10.53
C GLY A 163 -1.80 33.77 -9.91
N SER A 164 -1.26 33.55 -8.71
CA SER A 164 -0.14 34.30 -8.19
C SER A 164 1.00 33.33 -7.91
N PRO A 165 2.12 33.45 -8.60
CA PRO A 165 3.30 32.68 -8.25
C PRO A 165 3.72 33.16 -6.85
N LEU A 166 3.72 32.27 -5.88
CA LEU A 166 4.48 32.45 -4.65
C LEU A 166 5.93 32.71 -5.07
N SER A 167 6.26 34.00 -5.11
CA SER A 167 7.60 34.48 -5.38
C SER A 167 8.54 33.92 -4.33
N SER A 168 9.27 32.94 -4.76
CA SER A 168 10.39 32.36 -4.10
C SER A 168 11.45 33.40 -3.80
N SER A 169 11.67 33.71 -2.56
CA SER A 169 12.97 34.15 -2.09
C SER A 169 13.62 32.99 -1.32
N VAL A 170 14.15 32.04 -2.03
CA VAL A 170 15.17 31.13 -1.51
C VAL A 170 16.28 31.05 -2.54
N ASN A 171 17.42 31.58 -2.12
CA ASN A 171 18.66 31.65 -2.87
C ASN A 171 19.11 30.28 -3.38
N ASN A 172 19.45 30.24 -4.67
CA ASN A 172 20.24 29.21 -5.31
C ASN A 172 21.54 28.98 -4.57
N SER A 173 21.70 27.76 -4.03
CA SER A 173 23.01 27.16 -3.86
C SER A 173 22.94 25.71 -4.31
N GLN A 174 23.81 25.41 -5.23
CA GLN A 174 24.04 24.19 -5.99
C GLN A 174 23.72 22.86 -5.29
N GLY A 175 22.96 22.00 -5.98
CA GLY A 175 23.29 20.58 -6.09
C GLY A 175 22.63 19.60 -5.15
N GLY A 176 21.45 19.82 -4.59
CA GLY A 176 20.67 18.77 -3.94
C GLY A 176 19.18 18.98 -4.23
N LYS A 177 18.52 18.01 -4.86
CA LYS A 177 17.07 18.05 -4.95
C LYS A 177 16.50 17.84 -3.56
N THR A 178 16.04 18.91 -2.93
CA THR A 178 15.30 18.80 -1.66
C THR A 178 14.08 17.89 -1.86
N VAL A 179 13.66 17.19 -0.80
CA VAL A 179 12.47 16.31 -0.77
C VAL A 179 11.26 17.00 -1.42
N LYS A 180 11.03 18.29 -1.13
CA LYS A 180 9.98 19.12 -1.79
C LYS A 180 10.18 19.26 -3.29
N GLY A 181 11.40 19.36 -3.78
CA GLY A 181 11.70 19.46 -5.22
C GLY A 181 11.48 18.15 -5.95
N LEU A 182 11.72 17.01 -5.30
CA LEU A 182 11.49 15.70 -5.89
C LEU A 182 10.00 15.37 -5.96
N VAL A 183 9.25 15.69 -4.92
CA VAL A 183 7.78 15.60 -4.90
C VAL A 183 7.20 16.38 -6.07
N LYS A 184 7.64 17.63 -6.24
CA LYS A 184 7.22 18.45 -7.39
C LYS A 184 7.59 17.80 -8.72
N THR A 185 8.77 17.22 -8.86
CA THR A 185 9.20 16.53 -10.09
C THR A 185 8.36 15.29 -10.37
N ILE A 186 8.09 14.47 -9.35
CA ILE A 186 7.23 13.29 -9.47
C ILE A 186 5.82 13.70 -9.90
N PHE A 187 5.25 14.72 -9.28
CA PHE A 187 3.92 15.22 -9.65
C PHE A 187 3.90 15.94 -11.02
N ASP A 188 4.93 16.67 -11.39
CA ASP A 188 5.03 17.33 -12.70
C ASP A 188 5.19 16.31 -13.84
N ASP A 189 5.88 15.20 -13.61
CA ASP A 189 5.98 14.11 -14.60
C ASP A 189 4.66 13.33 -14.73
N MET A 190 3.90 13.17 -13.65
CA MET A 190 2.53 12.64 -13.70
C MET A 190 1.60 13.54 -14.51
N LYS A 191 1.76 14.88 -14.43
CA LYS A 191 0.97 15.85 -15.23
C LYS A 191 1.34 15.87 -16.71
N LYS A 192 2.56 15.49 -17.10
CA LYS A 192 3.04 15.55 -18.50
C LYS A 192 2.63 14.35 -19.34
N LYS A 193 2.27 13.20 -18.74
CA LYS A 193 1.73 12.07 -19.50
C LYS A 193 0.31 12.41 -19.95
N LYS A 194 0.12 12.48 -21.27
CA LYS A 194 -1.16 12.67 -21.94
C LYS A 194 -2.17 11.68 -21.35
N ILE A 195 -3.11 12.17 -20.55
CA ILE A 195 -4.22 11.39 -20.04
C ILE A 195 -5.05 11.03 -21.27
N VAL A 196 -5.05 9.76 -21.66
CA VAL A 196 -6.08 9.20 -22.53
C VAL A 196 -7.40 9.49 -21.81
N GLU A 197 -8.45 9.86 -22.52
CA GLU A 197 -9.77 10.20 -21.97
C GLU A 197 -10.35 8.95 -21.28
N ASP A 198 -9.93 8.70 -20.05
CA ASP A 198 -10.39 7.57 -19.25
C ASP A 198 -11.72 7.95 -18.57
N THR A 199 -12.74 7.12 -18.72
CA THR A 199 -13.98 7.24 -17.95
C THR A 199 -13.73 6.86 -16.49
N PRO A 200 -14.54 7.32 -15.51
CA PRO A 200 -14.42 6.85 -14.13
C PRO A 200 -14.48 5.32 -14.00
N TYR A 201 -15.22 4.64 -14.86
CA TYR A 201 -15.27 3.19 -14.88
C TYR A 201 -13.96 2.59 -15.39
N SER A 202 -13.38 3.09 -16.48
CA SER A 202 -12.12 2.61 -17.01
C SER A 202 -10.97 2.86 -16.04
N ILE A 203 -10.97 4.00 -15.34
CA ILE A 203 -10.02 4.29 -14.27
C ILE A 203 -10.15 3.28 -13.13
N ALA A 204 -11.39 3.00 -12.70
CA ALA A 204 -11.66 2.07 -11.60
C ALA A 204 -11.31 0.61 -11.91
N THR A 205 -11.37 0.22 -13.17
CA THR A 205 -11.13 -1.15 -13.63
C THR A 205 -9.76 -1.33 -14.29
N LYS A 206 -8.99 -0.26 -14.40
CA LYS A 206 -7.64 -0.30 -14.98
C LYS A 206 -6.71 -1.15 -14.11
N PRO A 207 -6.14 -2.22 -14.64
CA PRO A 207 -5.22 -3.04 -13.89
C PRO A 207 -3.92 -2.27 -13.58
N ALA A 208 -3.36 -2.52 -12.41
CA ALA A 208 -2.07 -1.98 -12.02
C ALA A 208 -0.97 -2.55 -12.92
N SER A 209 -0.02 -1.72 -13.32
CA SER A 209 1.14 -2.12 -14.11
C SER A 209 2.41 -1.82 -13.35
N TYR A 210 3.10 -2.86 -12.94
CA TYR A 210 4.35 -2.74 -12.20
C TYR A 210 5.48 -2.30 -13.11
N THR A 211 6.11 -1.18 -12.81
CA THR A 211 7.19 -0.60 -13.62
C THR A 211 8.58 -0.88 -13.03
N GLY A 212 8.65 -1.01 -11.71
CA GLY A 212 9.92 -0.98 -11.00
C GLY A 212 10.60 0.39 -11.12
N GLY A 213 11.77 0.55 -10.53
CA GLY A 213 12.54 1.78 -10.64
C GLY A 213 13.26 2.17 -9.35
N HIS A 214 13.93 3.33 -9.39
CA HIS A 214 14.71 3.81 -8.24
C HIS A 214 14.34 5.24 -7.89
N SER A 215 14.33 5.55 -6.59
CA SER A 215 14.21 6.92 -6.08
C SER A 215 15.20 7.14 -4.93
N PHE A 216 15.99 8.19 -5.04
CA PHE A 216 17.00 8.56 -4.06
C PHE A 216 16.67 9.93 -3.49
N LEU A 217 16.43 9.96 -2.18
CA LEU A 217 16.04 11.13 -1.42
C LEU A 217 17.18 11.53 -0.49
N GLU A 218 17.92 12.56 -0.87
CA GLU A 218 18.98 13.06 -0.01
C GLU A 218 18.36 13.78 1.21
N ALA A 219 18.55 13.21 2.38
CA ALA A 219 18.31 13.92 3.63
C ALA A 219 19.61 14.66 4.01
N GLY A 220 19.48 15.81 4.66
CA GLY A 220 20.64 16.60 5.06
C GLY A 220 21.70 15.75 5.78
N ALA A 221 22.95 16.19 5.78
CA ALA A 221 24.10 15.46 6.37
C ALA A 221 23.90 15.14 7.85
N GLU A 222 22.94 15.75 8.52
CA GLU A 222 22.59 15.51 9.93
C GLU A 222 21.59 14.36 10.13
N SER A 223 21.10 13.71 9.04
CA SER A 223 20.21 12.56 9.20
C SER A 223 20.95 11.42 9.89
N PRO A 224 20.47 10.95 11.05
CA PRO A 224 21.20 9.93 11.83
C PRO A 224 21.18 8.54 11.14
N LEU A 225 20.22 8.31 10.26
CA LEU A 225 20.03 7.02 9.60
C LEU A 225 19.82 7.19 8.10
N THR A 226 20.19 6.16 7.34
CA THR A 226 19.78 5.96 5.96
C THR A 226 18.78 4.80 5.91
N HIS A 227 17.64 5.06 5.27
CA HIS A 227 16.57 4.10 5.08
C HIS A 227 16.63 3.53 3.66
N VAL A 228 16.53 2.21 3.54
CA VAL A 228 16.57 1.49 2.27
C VAL A 228 15.35 0.58 2.17
N TYR A 229 14.59 0.73 1.09
CA TYR A 229 13.48 -0.15 0.73
C TYR A 229 13.82 -0.85 -0.58
N LEU A 230 13.82 -2.17 -0.57
CA LEU A 230 14.01 -3.03 -1.75
C LEU A 230 12.75 -3.85 -1.94
N ALA A 231 12.09 -3.70 -3.08
CA ALA A 231 10.84 -4.38 -3.39
C ALA A 231 10.83 -4.98 -4.79
N PHE A 232 9.93 -5.92 -4.97
CA PHE A 232 9.59 -6.58 -6.23
C PHE A 232 8.07 -6.61 -6.39
N GLU A 233 7.59 -6.83 -7.62
CA GLU A 233 6.19 -7.10 -7.83
C GLU A 233 5.78 -8.32 -7.01
N GLY A 234 4.84 -8.12 -6.09
CA GLY A 234 4.25 -9.16 -5.27
C GLY A 234 3.09 -9.86 -5.98
N LEU A 235 2.31 -10.61 -5.21
CA LEU A 235 1.17 -11.34 -5.71
C LEU A 235 -0.14 -10.61 -5.38
N SER A 236 -1.13 -10.76 -6.25
CA SER A 236 -2.49 -10.33 -5.94
C SER A 236 -3.06 -11.17 -4.79
N ILE A 237 -4.08 -10.64 -4.14
CA ILE A 237 -4.73 -11.33 -3.01
C ILE A 237 -5.42 -12.63 -3.43
N ASP A 238 -5.79 -12.76 -4.72
CA ASP A 238 -6.43 -13.94 -5.32
C ASP A 238 -5.43 -14.96 -5.86
N ASP A 239 -4.12 -14.65 -5.86
CA ASP A 239 -3.12 -15.56 -6.38
C ASP A 239 -3.05 -16.84 -5.54
N PRO A 240 -3.05 -18.04 -6.13
CA PRO A 240 -2.99 -19.31 -5.38
C PRO A 240 -1.75 -19.43 -4.49
N ASP A 241 -0.67 -18.71 -4.82
CA ASP A 241 0.59 -18.72 -4.08
C ASP A 241 0.62 -17.73 -2.90
N ILE A 242 -0.47 -16.98 -2.65
CA ILE A 242 -0.48 -15.89 -1.64
C ILE A 242 -0.15 -16.41 -0.23
N TYR A 243 -0.62 -17.60 0.13
CA TYR A 243 -0.33 -18.20 1.45
C TYR A 243 1.15 -18.57 1.61
N ALA A 244 1.80 -19.02 0.53
CA ALA A 244 3.22 -19.29 0.52
C ALA A 244 4.04 -17.99 0.63
N LEU A 245 3.63 -16.92 -0.08
CA LEU A 245 4.28 -15.61 0.01
C LEU A 245 4.12 -14.97 1.40
N THR A 246 2.94 -15.05 1.99
CA THR A 246 2.72 -14.56 3.37
C THR A 246 3.53 -15.38 4.38
N THR A 247 3.64 -16.71 4.18
CA THR A 247 4.51 -17.56 5.02
C THR A 247 5.97 -17.17 4.86
N LEU A 248 6.42 -16.83 3.64
CA LEU A 248 7.78 -16.33 3.37
C LEU A 248 8.04 -15.00 4.08
N GLN A 249 7.08 -14.07 4.07
CA GLN A 249 7.18 -12.81 4.82
C GLN A 249 7.43 -13.06 6.30
N ILE A 250 6.65 -13.94 6.92
CA ILE A 250 6.81 -14.31 8.35
C ILE A 250 8.14 -15.02 8.61
N LEU A 251 8.59 -15.88 7.69
CA LEU A 251 9.87 -16.58 7.79
C LEU A 251 11.05 -15.60 7.74
N LEU A 252 11.03 -14.63 6.83
CA LEU A 252 11.99 -13.53 6.78
C LEU A 252 11.85 -12.66 8.05
N GLY A 253 10.65 -12.22 8.36
CA GLY A 253 10.31 -11.48 9.58
C GLY A 253 11.13 -10.21 9.76
N GLY A 254 11.87 -10.11 10.84
CA GLY A 254 12.68 -8.94 11.17
C GLY A 254 11.99 -7.98 12.15
N GLY A 255 12.52 -6.77 12.24
CA GLY A 255 12.06 -5.71 13.14
C GLY A 255 13.13 -4.67 13.42
N GLY A 256 13.01 -3.96 14.54
CA GLY A 256 14.05 -3.05 15.04
C GLY A 256 15.17 -3.81 15.75
N SER A 257 16.37 -3.25 15.78
CA SER A 257 17.54 -3.78 16.48
C SER A 257 17.29 -3.84 17.99
N PHE A 258 16.56 -2.88 18.51
CA PHE A 258 16.12 -2.83 19.90
C PHE A 258 14.71 -3.39 20.02
N SER A 259 14.62 -4.71 20.18
CA SER A 259 13.34 -5.36 20.39
C SER A 259 13.01 -5.44 21.88
N ALA A 260 11.92 -4.81 22.29
CA ALA A 260 11.27 -5.09 23.58
C ALA A 260 10.59 -6.47 23.57
N GLY A 261 11.16 -7.43 22.82
CA GLY A 261 10.57 -8.72 22.51
C GLY A 261 10.37 -9.57 23.75
N GLY A 262 9.36 -10.41 23.69
CA GLY A 262 9.13 -11.54 24.56
C GLY A 262 9.11 -12.82 23.71
N PRO A 263 8.93 -13.99 24.31
CA PRO A 263 8.77 -15.24 23.59
C PRO A 263 7.69 -15.12 22.49
N GLY A 264 8.00 -15.57 21.27
CA GLY A 264 7.06 -15.56 20.14
C GLY A 264 7.03 -14.29 19.28
N LYS A 265 7.82 -13.26 19.58
CA LYS A 265 7.83 -12.00 18.81
C LYS A 265 8.80 -11.98 17.62
N GLY A 266 9.06 -13.12 16.97
CA GLY A 266 9.81 -13.15 15.71
C GLY A 266 11.32 -13.07 15.85
N MET A 267 11.90 -13.06 17.04
CA MET A 267 13.36 -13.00 17.28
C MET A 267 14.14 -14.18 16.67
N TYR A 268 13.47 -15.20 16.18
CA TYR A 268 14.01 -16.36 15.48
C TYR A 268 13.80 -16.32 13.97
N SER A 269 13.27 -15.23 13.45
CA SER A 269 13.13 -15.02 12.00
C SER A 269 14.50 -14.79 11.35
N ARG A 270 14.56 -14.99 10.03
CA ARG A 270 15.87 -14.92 9.32
C ARG A 270 16.49 -13.54 9.40
N LEU A 271 15.75 -12.48 9.14
CA LEU A 271 16.30 -11.12 9.21
C LEU A 271 16.73 -10.74 10.62
N PHE A 272 16.08 -11.29 11.65
CA PHE A 272 16.55 -11.09 13.01
C PHE A 272 17.86 -11.81 13.28
N THR A 273 17.97 -13.10 12.93
CA THR A 273 19.15 -13.94 13.24
C THR A 273 20.33 -13.70 12.31
N HIS A 274 20.09 -13.41 11.03
CA HIS A 274 21.12 -13.24 10.01
C HIS A 274 21.53 -11.80 9.78
N VAL A 275 20.70 -10.82 10.13
CA VAL A 275 20.97 -9.41 9.90
C VAL A 275 21.08 -8.65 11.21
N LEU A 276 20.01 -8.49 11.96
CA LEU A 276 20.00 -7.66 13.17
C LEU A 276 20.97 -8.13 14.26
N ASN A 277 21.09 -9.44 14.48
CA ASN A 277 22.02 -9.99 15.45
C ASN A 277 23.49 -9.99 15.00
N GLN A 278 23.77 -9.79 13.71
CA GLN A 278 25.12 -9.91 13.17
C GLN A 278 25.74 -8.58 12.76
N HIS A 279 24.88 -7.56 12.50
CA HIS A 279 25.32 -6.28 11.98
C HIS A 279 24.87 -5.15 12.90
N TYR A 280 25.75 -4.72 13.81
CA TYR A 280 25.47 -3.68 14.81
C TYR A 280 25.11 -2.30 14.22
N TRP A 281 25.43 -2.08 12.94
CA TRP A 281 25.14 -0.85 12.21
C TRP A 281 23.74 -0.84 11.59
N VAL A 282 22.99 -1.95 11.68
CA VAL A 282 21.60 -2.03 11.24
C VAL A 282 20.69 -1.67 12.39
N GLU A 283 19.86 -0.61 12.21
CA GLU A 283 18.88 -0.19 13.20
C GLU A 283 17.54 -0.93 13.05
N SER A 284 17.11 -1.17 11.82
CA SER A 284 15.93 -1.97 11.53
C SER A 284 16.11 -2.76 10.23
N CYS A 285 15.46 -3.92 10.16
CA CYS A 285 15.38 -4.71 8.94
C CYS A 285 14.14 -5.61 9.01
N GLN A 286 13.18 -5.42 8.11
CA GLN A 286 11.88 -6.10 8.16
C GLN A 286 11.36 -6.43 6.77
N ALA A 287 10.81 -7.63 6.61
CA ALA A 287 10.08 -8.03 5.40
C ALA A 287 8.65 -7.47 5.41
N PHE A 288 8.19 -7.03 4.25
CA PHE A 288 6.81 -6.56 4.05
C PHE A 288 6.16 -7.24 2.84
N ASN A 289 4.84 -7.30 2.87
CA ASN A 289 4.01 -7.84 1.79
C ASN A 289 2.71 -7.03 1.71
N HIS A 290 2.57 -6.24 0.66
CA HIS A 290 1.35 -5.49 0.35
C HIS A 290 0.62 -6.20 -0.79
N CYS A 291 -0.60 -6.67 -0.54
CA CYS A 291 -1.43 -7.37 -1.51
C CYS A 291 -2.62 -6.50 -1.92
N TYR A 292 -2.84 -6.41 -3.21
CA TYR A 292 -3.96 -5.71 -3.85
C TYR A 292 -4.78 -6.70 -4.68
N THR A 293 -5.89 -6.23 -5.24
CA THR A 293 -6.77 -7.08 -6.04
C THR A 293 -6.10 -7.62 -7.30
N ASP A 294 -5.19 -6.88 -7.90
CA ASP A 294 -4.59 -7.19 -9.20
C ASP A 294 -3.05 -7.24 -9.21
N SER A 295 -2.39 -6.82 -8.13
CA SER A 295 -0.94 -6.83 -8.01
C SER A 295 -0.52 -6.83 -6.53
N GLY A 296 0.76 -6.60 -6.24
CA GLY A 296 1.28 -6.47 -4.90
C GLY A 296 2.72 -5.97 -4.87
N LEU A 297 3.22 -5.70 -3.67
CA LEU A 297 4.63 -5.40 -3.42
C LEU A 297 5.16 -6.31 -2.30
N PHE A 298 6.26 -6.98 -2.58
CA PHE A 298 6.98 -7.79 -1.60
C PHE A 298 8.43 -7.35 -1.51
N GLY A 299 8.95 -7.22 -0.29
CA GLY A 299 10.32 -6.78 -0.14
C GLY A 299 10.82 -6.73 1.28
N ILE A 300 11.95 -6.05 1.43
CA ILE A 300 12.58 -5.77 2.72
C ILE A 300 12.78 -4.27 2.85
N ALA A 301 12.43 -3.73 4.01
CA ALA A 301 12.73 -2.37 4.44
C ALA A 301 13.75 -2.41 5.56
N GLY A 302 14.71 -1.52 5.56
CA GLY A 302 15.70 -1.44 6.62
C GLY A 302 16.25 -0.04 6.80
N SER A 303 16.88 0.19 7.94
CA SER A 303 17.60 1.42 8.25
C SER A 303 18.95 1.10 8.89
N CYS A 304 19.93 1.93 8.59
CA CYS A 304 21.29 1.75 9.07
C CYS A 304 22.00 3.09 9.27
N GLN A 305 23.18 3.03 9.88
CA GLN A 305 24.10 4.16 9.88
C GLN A 305 24.48 4.53 8.43
N PRO A 306 24.59 5.82 8.09
CA PRO A 306 24.69 6.29 6.70
C PRO A 306 25.83 5.67 5.87
N GLU A 307 26.98 5.42 6.48
CA GLU A 307 28.15 4.83 5.82
C GLU A 307 27.96 3.36 5.39
N TYR A 308 26.92 2.68 5.89
CA TYR A 308 26.63 1.29 5.60
C TYR A 308 25.46 1.07 4.64
N ALA A 309 24.96 2.12 3.98
CA ALA A 309 23.78 2.03 3.08
C ALA A 309 23.94 0.95 1.99
N ASN A 310 25.10 0.89 1.32
CA ASN A 310 25.38 -0.13 0.33
C ASN A 310 25.49 -1.55 0.95
N ALA A 311 26.11 -1.65 2.12
CA ALA A 311 26.22 -2.92 2.83
C ALA A 311 24.85 -3.45 3.26
N LEU A 312 23.92 -2.56 3.67
CA LEU A 312 22.54 -2.93 3.98
C LEU A 312 21.82 -3.47 2.75
N LEU A 313 21.90 -2.76 1.62
CA LEU A 313 21.31 -3.23 0.35
C LEU A 313 21.89 -4.61 -0.05
N GLU A 314 23.20 -4.80 0.07
CA GLU A 314 23.84 -6.08 -0.25
C GLU A 314 23.36 -7.22 0.66
N VAL A 315 23.20 -6.96 1.96
CA VAL A 315 22.68 -7.94 2.92
C VAL A 315 21.23 -8.28 2.61
N MET A 316 20.39 -7.29 2.28
CA MET A 316 18.98 -7.51 1.87
C MET A 316 18.90 -8.36 0.61
N CYS A 317 19.70 -8.04 -0.42
CA CYS A 317 19.77 -8.83 -1.65
C CYS A 317 20.22 -10.27 -1.37
N ARG A 318 21.23 -10.47 -0.52
CA ARG A 318 21.71 -11.79 -0.13
C ARG A 318 20.64 -12.63 0.55
N GLU A 319 19.88 -12.08 1.49
CA GLU A 319 18.83 -12.83 2.20
C GLU A 319 17.68 -13.22 1.26
N LEU A 320 17.30 -12.36 0.31
CA LEU A 320 16.29 -12.66 -0.71
C LEU A 320 16.79 -13.74 -1.69
N ASP A 321 18.03 -13.68 -2.09
CA ASP A 321 18.66 -14.70 -2.93
C ASP A 321 18.71 -16.07 -2.22
N LEU A 322 19.12 -16.12 -0.96
CA LEU A 322 19.21 -17.35 -0.17
C LEU A 322 17.87 -18.08 -0.01
N VAL A 323 16.75 -17.35 0.12
CA VAL A 323 15.41 -17.97 0.23
C VAL A 323 14.86 -18.42 -1.11
N SER A 324 15.39 -17.91 -2.23
CA SER A 324 14.95 -18.21 -3.59
C SER A 324 15.73 -19.30 -4.30
N ARG A 325 16.90 -19.68 -3.78
CA ARG A 325 17.78 -20.69 -4.41
C ARG A 325 17.25 -22.11 -4.22
N ASN A 326 17.45 -22.94 -5.24
CA ASN A 326 17.12 -24.36 -5.20
C ASN A 326 18.25 -25.25 -4.68
N ASP A 327 19.45 -24.70 -4.48
CA ASP A 327 20.59 -25.46 -3.96
C ASP A 327 20.45 -25.74 -2.46
N VAL A 328 21.02 -26.87 -2.03
CA VAL A 328 21.07 -27.23 -0.61
C VAL A 328 22.38 -26.68 -0.05
N SER A 329 22.34 -25.45 0.41
CA SER A 329 23.46 -24.81 1.10
C SER A 329 23.21 -24.76 2.61
N ARG A 330 24.27 -24.47 3.37
CA ARG A 330 24.19 -24.28 4.84
C ARG A 330 23.16 -23.21 5.25
N PHE A 331 22.84 -22.28 4.34
CA PHE A 331 21.93 -21.17 4.58
C PHE A 331 20.55 -21.34 3.91
N SER A 332 20.28 -22.53 3.36
CA SER A 332 18.99 -22.87 2.79
C SER A 332 17.88 -22.85 3.84
N VAL A 333 16.66 -22.55 3.41
CA VAL A 333 15.48 -22.64 4.28
C VAL A 333 15.32 -24.07 4.78
N THR A 334 15.17 -24.22 6.09
CA THR A 334 14.98 -25.51 6.77
C THR A 334 13.49 -25.75 7.07
N GLU A 335 13.11 -27.03 7.20
CA GLU A 335 11.77 -27.41 7.66
C GLU A 335 11.42 -26.82 9.03
N SER A 336 12.41 -26.69 9.92
CA SER A 336 12.20 -26.12 11.25
C SER A 336 11.86 -24.63 11.18
N GLU A 337 12.52 -23.84 10.29
CA GLU A 337 12.17 -22.44 10.05
C GLU A 337 10.78 -22.29 9.44
N LEU A 338 10.47 -23.11 8.43
CA LEU A 338 9.16 -23.10 7.79
C LEU A 338 8.05 -23.41 8.81
N ASN A 339 8.23 -24.46 9.61
CA ASN A 339 7.21 -24.83 10.62
C ASN A 339 7.01 -23.75 11.67
N ARG A 340 8.07 -23.05 12.10
CA ARG A 340 7.94 -21.89 12.99
C ARG A 340 7.14 -20.77 12.32
N ALA A 341 7.45 -20.42 11.07
CA ALA A 341 6.74 -19.39 10.32
C ALA A 341 5.25 -19.73 10.13
N LYS A 342 4.94 -20.98 9.75
CA LYS A 342 3.55 -21.46 9.62
C LYS A 342 2.79 -21.35 10.94
N ASN A 343 3.39 -21.79 12.04
CA ASN A 343 2.76 -21.73 13.36
C ASN A 343 2.56 -20.27 13.81
N GLN A 344 3.53 -19.40 13.57
CA GLN A 344 3.40 -17.97 13.86
C GLN A 344 2.30 -17.32 13.02
N LEU A 345 2.23 -17.62 11.72
CA LEU A 345 1.19 -17.09 10.83
C LEU A 345 -0.20 -17.54 11.26
N LYS A 346 -0.37 -18.85 11.54
CA LYS A 346 -1.65 -19.40 12.03
C LYS A 346 -2.06 -18.79 13.37
N SER A 347 -1.13 -18.66 14.30
CA SER A 347 -1.38 -18.05 15.61
C SER A 347 -1.79 -16.58 15.49
N SER A 348 -1.07 -15.81 14.65
CA SER A 348 -1.40 -14.39 14.40
C SER A 348 -2.78 -14.24 13.76
N LEU A 349 -3.12 -15.09 12.78
CA LEU A 349 -4.43 -15.10 12.14
C LEU A 349 -5.55 -15.35 13.15
N LEU A 350 -5.41 -16.38 14.00
CA LEU A 350 -6.41 -16.73 15.00
C LEU A 350 -6.58 -15.64 16.05
N MET A 351 -5.47 -15.13 16.60
CA MET A 351 -5.53 -14.06 17.61
C MET A 351 -6.11 -12.75 17.05
N ASN A 352 -5.79 -12.40 15.82
CA ASN A 352 -6.35 -11.21 15.18
C ASN A 352 -7.87 -11.33 15.00
N LEU A 353 -8.36 -12.50 14.60
CA LEU A 353 -9.80 -12.75 14.41
C LEU A 353 -10.61 -12.85 15.72
N GLU A 354 -9.97 -12.92 16.88
CA GLU A 354 -10.64 -12.77 18.18
C GLU A 354 -11.17 -11.33 18.39
N SER A 355 -10.51 -10.35 17.78
CA SER A 355 -11.01 -8.98 17.79
C SER A 355 -12.19 -8.82 16.82
N ARG A 356 -13.35 -8.43 17.33
CA ARG A 356 -14.55 -8.21 16.49
C ARG A 356 -14.35 -7.16 15.42
N MET A 357 -13.54 -6.13 15.68
CA MET A 357 -13.25 -5.09 14.70
C MET A 357 -12.42 -5.66 13.55
N VAL A 358 -11.38 -6.46 13.85
CA VAL A 358 -10.57 -7.12 12.82
C VAL A 358 -11.40 -8.16 12.05
N GLN A 359 -12.26 -8.92 12.76
CA GLN A 359 -13.17 -9.86 12.11
C GLN A 359 -14.15 -9.17 11.16
N LEU A 360 -14.65 -7.98 11.54
CA LEU A 360 -15.55 -7.17 10.71
C LEU A 360 -14.84 -6.65 9.45
N GLU A 361 -13.64 -6.12 9.62
CA GLU A 361 -12.82 -5.64 8.51
C GLU A 361 -12.46 -6.77 7.53
N ASP A 362 -12.01 -7.90 8.06
CA ASP A 362 -11.70 -9.09 7.27
C ASP A 362 -12.92 -9.58 6.48
N LEU A 363 -14.10 -9.66 7.14
CA LEU A 363 -15.35 -10.04 6.48
C LEU A 363 -15.69 -9.09 5.32
N GLY A 364 -15.68 -7.78 5.57
CA GLY A 364 -15.99 -6.77 4.57
C GLY A 364 -15.04 -6.83 3.39
N ARG A 365 -13.73 -6.94 3.66
CA ARG A 365 -12.68 -7.03 2.65
C ARG A 365 -12.76 -8.31 1.82
N GLN A 366 -12.99 -9.46 2.43
CA GLN A 366 -13.16 -10.72 1.72
C GLN A 366 -14.35 -10.70 0.77
N VAL A 367 -15.49 -10.16 1.22
CA VAL A 367 -16.68 -10.03 0.37
C VAL A 367 -16.44 -9.03 -0.75
N GLN A 368 -15.78 -7.92 -0.49
CA GLN A 368 -15.45 -6.90 -1.50
C GLN A 368 -14.55 -7.49 -2.60
N VAL A 369 -13.55 -8.28 -2.23
CA VAL A 369 -12.53 -8.80 -3.17
C VAL A 369 -12.99 -10.12 -3.80
N HIS A 370 -13.47 -11.07 -3.01
CA HIS A 370 -13.75 -12.44 -3.46
C HIS A 370 -15.25 -12.72 -3.65
N GLY A 371 -16.14 -11.77 -3.29
CA GLY A 371 -17.59 -12.01 -3.27
C GLY A 371 -18.07 -13.02 -2.22
N LYS A 372 -17.18 -13.55 -1.39
CA LYS A 372 -17.47 -14.56 -0.38
C LYS A 372 -16.49 -14.51 0.78
N LYS A 373 -16.91 -15.10 1.92
CA LYS A 373 -16.02 -15.32 3.06
C LYS A 373 -15.31 -16.67 2.95
N THR A 374 -14.00 -16.67 3.11
CA THR A 374 -13.19 -17.88 3.29
C THR A 374 -13.16 -18.26 4.76
N GLY A 375 -13.46 -19.51 5.09
CA GLY A 375 -13.46 -20.02 6.47
C GLY A 375 -12.04 -20.11 7.04
N ILE A 376 -11.93 -19.98 8.36
CA ILE A 376 -10.64 -20.07 9.08
C ILE A 376 -9.95 -21.42 8.80
N ASP A 377 -10.70 -22.53 8.87
CA ASP A 377 -10.15 -23.87 8.64
C ASP A 377 -9.57 -24.03 7.22
N GLU A 378 -10.20 -23.41 6.23
CA GLU A 378 -9.69 -23.38 4.86
C GLU A 378 -8.37 -22.62 4.77
N MET A 379 -8.28 -21.45 5.42
CA MET A 379 -7.04 -20.66 5.46
C MET A 379 -5.93 -21.43 6.15
N LEU A 380 -6.20 -22.01 7.31
CA LEU A 380 -5.22 -22.85 8.05
C LEU A 380 -4.75 -24.03 7.23
N SER A 381 -5.66 -24.73 6.53
CA SER A 381 -5.33 -25.84 5.63
C SER A 381 -4.42 -25.41 4.48
N LYS A 382 -4.63 -24.21 3.89
CA LYS A 382 -3.78 -23.67 2.84
C LYS A 382 -2.37 -23.34 3.35
N ILE A 383 -2.26 -22.78 4.57
CA ILE A 383 -0.95 -22.54 5.21
C ILE A 383 -0.23 -23.85 5.49
N ASP A 384 -0.94 -24.89 5.96
CA ASP A 384 -0.34 -26.19 6.28
C ASP A 384 0.19 -26.93 5.05
N LYS A 385 -0.36 -26.70 3.88
CA LYS A 385 0.11 -27.30 2.61
C LYS A 385 1.42 -26.72 2.09
N VAL A 386 1.84 -25.54 2.54
CA VAL A 386 3.10 -24.94 2.11
C VAL A 386 4.27 -25.79 2.57
N ASP A 387 5.08 -26.28 1.65
CA ASP A 387 6.35 -26.98 1.92
C ASP A 387 7.55 -26.10 1.53
N VAL A 388 8.77 -26.54 1.86
CA VAL A 388 10.01 -25.80 1.56
C VAL A 388 10.21 -25.60 0.06
N LYS A 389 9.81 -26.59 -0.75
CA LYS A 389 9.94 -26.53 -2.22
C LYS A 389 9.02 -25.48 -2.80
N GLU A 390 7.76 -25.46 -2.34
CA GLU A 390 6.75 -24.47 -2.70
C GLU A 390 7.19 -23.07 -2.30
N LEU A 391 7.64 -22.89 -1.07
CA LEU A 391 8.12 -21.61 -0.55
C LEU A 391 9.27 -21.06 -1.40
N ARG A 392 10.25 -21.88 -1.76
CA ARG A 392 11.38 -21.48 -2.63
C ARG A 392 10.92 -21.13 -4.04
N ARG A 393 9.99 -21.90 -4.60
CA ARG A 393 9.41 -21.63 -5.91
C ARG A 393 8.75 -20.25 -5.93
N VAL A 394 7.93 -19.96 -4.93
CA VAL A 394 7.24 -18.67 -4.81
C VAL A 394 8.23 -17.54 -4.54
N ALA A 395 9.21 -17.74 -3.66
CA ALA A 395 10.28 -16.78 -3.45
C ALA A 395 11.00 -16.45 -4.76
N SER A 396 11.41 -17.48 -5.51
CA SER A 396 12.05 -17.30 -6.82
C SER A 396 11.15 -16.58 -7.82
N ARG A 397 9.86 -16.95 -7.91
CA ARG A 397 8.88 -16.29 -8.77
C ARG A 397 8.82 -14.78 -8.53
N VAL A 398 8.81 -14.37 -7.26
CA VAL A 398 8.70 -12.96 -6.87
C VAL A 398 10.04 -12.24 -7.01
N VAL A 399 11.09 -12.69 -6.33
CA VAL A 399 12.33 -11.89 -6.24
C VAL A 399 13.18 -11.93 -7.53
N ARG A 400 12.95 -12.91 -8.43
CA ARG A 400 13.60 -12.94 -9.75
C ARG A 400 12.82 -12.15 -10.81
N GLY A 401 11.70 -11.52 -10.44
CA GLY A 401 10.87 -10.75 -11.36
C GLY A 401 10.08 -11.60 -12.35
N ALA A 402 9.73 -12.83 -11.97
CA ALA A 402 8.96 -13.75 -12.82
C ALA A 402 7.44 -13.69 -12.56
N VAL A 403 6.97 -12.75 -11.77
CA VAL A 403 5.55 -12.46 -11.60
C VAL A 403 5.01 -11.91 -12.93
N ARG A 404 3.88 -12.46 -13.38
CA ARG A 404 3.19 -12.01 -14.59
C ARG A 404 1.73 -11.80 -14.24
N MET A 405 1.37 -10.54 -14.04
CA MET A 405 -0.01 -10.11 -13.87
C MET A 405 -0.65 -9.83 -15.23
N SER A 406 -1.96 -9.65 -15.27
CA SER A 406 -2.71 -9.40 -16.51
C SER A 406 -2.24 -8.17 -17.28
N SER A 407 -1.66 -7.20 -16.60
CA SER A 407 -1.12 -5.96 -17.17
C SER A 407 0.34 -6.03 -17.62
N GLY A 408 1.06 -7.12 -17.33
CA GLY A 408 2.45 -7.33 -17.72
C GLY A 408 3.44 -6.46 -16.94
N GLY A 409 3.89 -6.91 -15.77
CA GLY A 409 4.95 -6.23 -14.99
C GLY A 409 6.33 -6.34 -15.64
N THR A 410 7.23 -5.39 -15.35
CA THR A 410 8.61 -5.38 -15.88
C THR A 410 9.52 -6.41 -15.22
N GLY A 411 9.16 -6.87 -14.03
CA GLY A 411 9.98 -7.76 -13.20
C GLY A 411 11.20 -7.08 -12.54
N LYS A 412 11.46 -5.81 -12.83
CA LYS A 412 12.60 -5.07 -12.26
C LYS A 412 12.41 -4.83 -10.76
N ALA A 413 13.50 -4.71 -10.02
CA ALA A 413 13.44 -4.28 -8.63
C ALA A 413 12.98 -2.83 -8.51
N THR A 414 12.34 -2.50 -7.39
CA THR A 414 12.08 -1.13 -6.95
C THR A 414 12.95 -0.83 -5.74
N VAL A 415 13.72 0.26 -5.78
CA VAL A 415 14.55 0.68 -4.66
C VAL A 415 14.26 2.14 -4.31
N VAL A 416 13.99 2.37 -3.04
CA VAL A 416 13.85 3.73 -2.50
C VAL A 416 14.85 3.89 -1.36
N VAL A 417 15.65 4.93 -1.43
CA VAL A 417 16.64 5.26 -0.40
C VAL A 417 16.43 6.69 0.07
N GLN A 418 16.38 6.88 1.37
CA GLN A 418 16.36 8.21 2.00
C GLN A 418 17.46 8.31 3.04
N GLY A 419 18.30 9.33 2.93
CA GLY A 419 19.39 9.58 3.88
C GLY A 419 20.63 10.14 3.21
N ASN A 420 21.80 9.83 3.76
CA ASN A 420 23.07 10.18 3.14
C ASN A 420 23.37 9.18 2.00
N LEU A 421 23.44 9.66 0.78
CA LEU A 421 23.64 8.83 -0.42
C LEU A 421 25.10 8.57 -0.77
N GLN A 422 26.06 9.21 -0.09
CA GLN A 422 27.49 9.11 -0.45
C GLN A 422 28.05 7.67 -0.35
N GLY A 423 27.49 6.83 0.53
CA GLY A 423 27.91 5.44 0.73
C GLY A 423 27.08 4.41 -0.06
N LEU A 424 26.15 4.82 -0.93
CA LEU A 424 25.18 3.89 -1.53
C LEU A 424 25.76 2.99 -2.62
N GLY A 425 26.76 3.45 -3.38
CA GLY A 425 27.35 2.67 -4.48
C GLY A 425 26.41 2.48 -5.68
N ASP A 426 26.71 1.50 -6.53
CA ASP A 426 25.86 1.16 -7.68
C ASP A 426 24.81 0.13 -7.27
N VAL A 427 23.57 0.63 -7.16
CA VAL A 427 22.39 -0.14 -6.76
C VAL A 427 22.09 -1.25 -7.76
N ASN A 428 22.17 -0.96 -9.07
CA ASN A 428 21.89 -1.94 -10.11
C ASN A 428 22.91 -3.08 -10.10
N ALA A 429 24.19 -2.75 -10.04
CA ALA A 429 25.24 -3.75 -9.97
C ALA A 429 25.09 -4.66 -8.72
N THR A 430 24.65 -4.08 -7.59
CA THR A 430 24.39 -4.85 -6.37
C THR A 430 23.23 -5.82 -6.55
N ILE A 431 22.13 -5.41 -7.16
CA ILE A 431 20.95 -6.25 -7.40
C ILE A 431 21.27 -7.35 -8.42
N GLU A 432 21.94 -7.01 -9.53
CA GLU A 432 22.34 -7.93 -10.59
C GLU A 432 23.32 -9.00 -10.11
N LYS A 433 24.24 -8.66 -9.20
CA LYS A 433 25.17 -9.61 -8.56
C LYS A 433 24.45 -10.81 -7.94
N TYR A 434 23.23 -10.61 -7.44
CA TYR A 434 22.38 -11.64 -6.84
C TYR A 434 21.33 -12.19 -7.82
N GLY A 435 21.29 -11.72 -9.06
CA GLY A 435 20.32 -12.13 -10.10
C GLY A 435 18.89 -11.83 -9.72
N LEU A 436 18.63 -10.73 -8.98
CA LEU A 436 17.29 -10.32 -8.56
C LEU A 436 16.65 -9.39 -9.61
N GLY A 437 15.34 -9.48 -9.79
CA GLY A 437 14.60 -8.59 -10.68
C GLY A 437 14.98 -8.70 -12.16
N SER A 438 15.57 -9.82 -12.60
CA SER A 438 16.04 -9.98 -13.99
C SER A 438 14.96 -10.42 -14.98
N GLY A 439 13.82 -10.91 -14.48
CA GLY A 439 12.70 -11.34 -15.34
C GLY A 439 12.98 -12.54 -16.22
N ASN A 440 14.06 -13.28 -15.97
CA ASN A 440 14.46 -14.48 -16.71
C ASN A 440 13.79 -15.75 -16.20
#